data_db577f888d4f2fc5315cb0a92a902703
#
_entry.id   db577f888d4f2fc5315cb0a92a902703
#
_cell.length_a   1.000
_cell.length_b   1.000
_cell.length_c   1.000
_cell.angle_alpha   90.00
_cell.angle_beta   90.00
_cell.angle_gamma   90.00
#
_symmetry.space_group_name_H-M   'P 1'
#
loop_
_entity.id
_entity.type
_entity.pdbx_description
1 polymer ?
#
loop_
_entity_poly.entity_id
_entity_poly.type
_entity_poly.pdbx_seq_one_letter_code
_entity_poly.pdbx_strand_id
1 'polypeptide(L)'
;PAAYAVQLGVRISEAALDGWDCAEMEGVLGKVAAFIELTPEETLQQVLASADEAVKVASTFGASKLCRLIPNTDLEQIRQQQEARRACLLQPDLLVMQQALQDLGLMVNARADVGLVLDTLLKGLHRGVGLERVMLAVLADGQSRFRAKRVIGEKSQQWLEDFVLPAEQVEQPHIFSYALRHREAIWMGVPASYNLAELVTQPIRRSLGAGMFFIAPIIAGTREIGVLYADSRLSGRALRHEQFVAFQRFTQLARRCLEAISKR
;
A
#
# COMPACT_ATOMS: atom_id res chain seq x y z
N PRO A 1 -6.93 24.96 -18.52
CA PRO A 1 -5.71 24.26 -18.95
C PRO A 1 -4.54 24.46 -17.96
N ALA A 2 -4.16 25.73 -17.66
CA ALA A 2 -2.99 26.03 -16.81
C ALA A 2 -3.09 25.44 -15.39
N ALA A 3 -4.22 25.58 -14.71
CA ALA A 3 -4.42 25.02 -13.36
C ALA A 3 -4.27 23.48 -13.33
N TYR A 4 -4.75 22.82 -14.38
CA TYR A 4 -4.62 21.36 -14.50
C TYR A 4 -3.17 20.93 -14.73
N ALA A 5 -2.41 21.66 -15.55
CA ALA A 5 -0.98 21.43 -15.77
C ALA A 5 -0.19 21.56 -14.45
N VAL A 6 -0.47 22.60 -13.66
CA VAL A 6 0.16 22.78 -12.33
C VAL A 6 -0.19 21.61 -11.41
N GLN A 7 -1.45 21.17 -11.37
CA GLN A 7 -1.88 20.02 -10.58
C GLN A 7 -1.17 18.74 -10.98
N LEU A 8 -0.97 18.49 -12.28
CA LEU A 8 -0.21 17.34 -12.77
C LEU A 8 1.26 17.43 -12.37
N GLY A 9 1.88 18.61 -12.46
CA GLY A 9 3.26 18.85 -12.01
C GLY A 9 3.45 18.57 -10.53
N VAL A 10 2.53 19.02 -9.66
CA VAL A 10 2.56 18.72 -8.23
C VAL A 10 2.49 17.21 -8.00
N ARG A 11 1.60 16.50 -8.70
CA ARG A 11 1.49 15.03 -8.58
C ARG A 11 2.75 14.30 -9.03
N ILE A 12 3.39 14.74 -10.12
CA ILE A 12 4.69 14.20 -10.55
C ILE A 12 5.72 14.38 -9.42
N SER A 13 5.80 15.59 -8.84
CA SER A 13 6.74 15.87 -7.76
C SER A 13 6.48 15.03 -6.50
N GLU A 14 5.21 14.80 -6.16
CA GLU A 14 4.83 13.92 -5.04
C GLU A 14 5.18 12.46 -5.32
N ALA A 15 4.85 11.95 -6.50
CA ALA A 15 5.17 10.58 -6.89
C ALA A 15 6.69 10.33 -7.01
N ALA A 16 7.46 11.34 -7.45
CA ALA A 16 8.90 11.25 -7.56
C ALA A 16 9.59 11.02 -6.21
N LEU A 17 9.00 11.43 -5.08
CA LEU A 17 9.56 11.15 -3.76
C LEU A 17 9.65 9.65 -3.45
N ASP A 18 8.80 8.85 -4.09
CA ASP A 18 8.79 7.39 -3.97
C ASP A 18 9.58 6.68 -5.09
N GLY A 19 10.13 7.44 -6.02
CA GLY A 19 10.92 6.98 -7.16
C GLY A 19 10.19 7.13 -8.49
N TRP A 20 10.97 7.25 -9.57
CA TRP A 20 10.45 7.41 -10.93
C TRP A 20 9.76 6.16 -11.49
N ASP A 21 9.92 5.03 -10.81
CA ASP A 21 9.45 3.70 -11.19
C ASP A 21 8.29 3.19 -10.32
N CYS A 22 7.67 4.05 -9.52
CA CYS A 22 6.54 3.65 -8.69
C CYS A 22 5.23 3.61 -9.52
N ALA A 23 4.27 2.78 -9.07
CA ALA A 23 2.97 2.64 -9.73
C ALA A 23 2.17 3.95 -9.80
N GLU A 24 2.39 4.85 -8.83
CA GLU A 24 1.77 6.18 -8.82
C GLU A 24 2.33 7.04 -9.96
N MET A 25 3.64 6.97 -10.18
CA MET A 25 4.30 7.66 -11.30
C MET A 25 3.77 7.18 -12.66
N GLU A 26 3.63 5.89 -12.88
CA GLU A 26 3.05 5.35 -14.12
C GLU A 26 1.64 5.92 -14.38
N GLY A 27 0.79 5.96 -13.34
CA GLY A 27 -0.55 6.51 -13.43
C GLY A 27 -0.59 8.01 -13.72
N VAL A 28 0.35 8.77 -13.18
CA VAL A 28 0.45 10.23 -13.44
C VAL A 28 1.04 10.50 -14.80
N LEU A 29 2.11 9.78 -15.19
CA LEU A 29 2.73 9.91 -16.51
C LEU A 29 1.75 9.64 -17.65
N GLY A 30 0.89 8.61 -17.52
CA GLY A 30 -0.15 8.34 -18.52
C GLY A 30 -1.12 9.50 -18.72
N LYS A 31 -1.45 10.25 -17.66
CA LYS A 31 -2.32 11.44 -17.75
C LYS A 31 -1.61 12.64 -18.32
N VAL A 32 -0.34 12.83 -17.97
CA VAL A 32 0.48 13.90 -18.50
C VAL A 32 0.71 13.67 -19.99
N ALA A 33 1.07 12.45 -20.37
CA ALA A 33 1.27 12.03 -21.75
C ALA A 33 0.03 12.33 -22.62
N ALA A 34 -1.16 11.96 -22.13
CA ALA A 34 -2.41 12.27 -22.82
C ALA A 34 -2.70 13.77 -22.89
N PHE A 35 -2.28 14.57 -21.90
CA PHE A 35 -2.49 16.01 -21.87
C PHE A 35 -1.55 16.78 -22.81
N ILE A 36 -0.30 16.31 -22.97
CA ILE A 36 0.70 16.95 -23.83
C ILE A 36 0.87 16.25 -25.18
N GLU A 37 0.05 15.24 -25.47
CA GLU A 37 0.06 14.46 -26.73
C GLU A 37 1.40 13.77 -27.03
N LEU A 38 2.05 13.25 -25.98
CA LEU A 38 3.28 12.46 -26.06
C LEU A 38 3.04 11.03 -25.57
N THR A 39 4.00 10.15 -25.85
CA THR A 39 4.01 8.83 -25.24
C THR A 39 4.44 8.91 -23.75
N PRO A 40 4.07 7.95 -22.89
CA PRO A 40 4.53 7.91 -21.50
C PRO A 40 6.05 7.88 -21.37
N GLU A 41 6.77 7.23 -22.31
CA GLU A 41 8.23 7.17 -22.32
C GLU A 41 8.86 8.54 -22.65
N GLU A 42 8.37 9.23 -23.66
CA GLU A 42 8.81 10.58 -24.00
C GLU A 42 8.50 11.56 -22.86
N THR A 43 7.33 11.42 -22.26
CA THR A 43 6.93 12.22 -21.09
C THR A 43 7.90 12.01 -19.93
N LEU A 44 8.26 10.75 -19.61
CA LEU A 44 9.24 10.46 -18.57
C LEU A 44 10.60 11.09 -18.88
N GLN A 45 11.08 10.99 -20.12
CA GLN A 45 12.33 11.61 -20.52
C GLN A 45 12.32 13.14 -20.30
N GLN A 46 11.23 13.83 -20.63
CA GLN A 46 11.11 15.27 -20.40
C GLN A 46 11.06 15.62 -18.91
N VAL A 47 10.36 14.81 -18.11
CA VAL A 47 10.29 15.00 -16.66
C VAL A 47 11.67 14.82 -16.03
N LEU A 48 12.43 13.80 -16.42
CA LEU A 48 13.77 13.55 -15.92
C LEU A 48 14.76 14.64 -16.34
N ALA A 49 14.66 15.13 -17.59
CA ALA A 49 15.47 16.26 -18.06
C ALA A 49 15.18 17.54 -17.25
N SER A 50 13.91 17.81 -16.96
CA SER A 50 13.49 18.96 -16.15
C SER A 50 13.98 18.82 -14.69
N ALA A 51 13.94 17.60 -14.12
CA ALA A 51 14.46 17.33 -12.79
C ALA A 51 15.97 17.52 -12.69
N ASP A 52 16.73 17.06 -13.71
CA ASP A 52 18.19 17.27 -13.80
C ASP A 52 18.55 18.75 -13.91
N GLU A 53 17.78 19.51 -14.68
CA GLU A 53 17.94 20.97 -14.77
C GLU A 53 17.65 21.65 -13.43
N ALA A 54 16.60 21.24 -12.73
CA ALA A 54 16.27 21.75 -11.40
C ALA A 54 17.40 21.47 -10.39
N VAL A 55 18.03 20.29 -10.44
CA VAL A 55 19.21 19.97 -9.62
C VAL A 55 20.38 20.90 -9.93
N LYS A 56 20.66 21.17 -11.22
CA LYS A 56 21.72 22.08 -11.64
C LYS A 56 21.47 23.50 -11.13
N VAL A 57 20.25 24.00 -11.29
CA VAL A 57 19.86 25.32 -10.78
C VAL A 57 19.99 25.38 -9.27
N ALA A 58 19.43 24.42 -8.53
CA ALA A 58 19.50 24.40 -7.08
C ALA A 58 20.96 24.34 -6.56
N SER A 59 21.85 23.61 -7.24
CA SER A 59 23.26 23.52 -6.88
C SER A 59 23.98 24.86 -7.11
N THR A 60 23.67 25.56 -8.18
CA THR A 60 24.22 26.88 -8.51
C THR A 60 23.87 27.95 -7.45
N PHE A 61 22.66 27.85 -6.89
CA PHE A 61 22.22 28.74 -5.80
C PHE A 61 22.56 28.24 -4.38
N GLY A 62 23.43 27.21 -4.26
CA GLY A 62 23.86 26.69 -2.96
C GLY A 62 22.78 25.89 -2.21
N ALA A 63 21.67 25.53 -2.85
CA ALA A 63 20.55 24.79 -2.26
C ALA A 63 20.77 23.27 -2.31
N SER A 64 21.98 22.79 -2.05
CA SER A 64 22.37 21.37 -2.18
C SER A 64 21.53 20.40 -1.34
N LYS A 65 20.89 20.88 -0.27
CA LYS A 65 19.96 20.06 0.53
C LYS A 65 18.69 19.70 -0.27
N LEU A 66 18.24 20.58 -1.16
CA LEU A 66 17.05 20.34 -1.99
C LEU A 66 17.35 19.32 -3.09
N CYS A 67 18.58 19.28 -3.60
CA CYS A 67 18.99 18.30 -4.60
C CYS A 67 18.81 16.84 -4.11
N ARG A 68 18.92 16.60 -2.80
CA ARG A 68 18.72 15.26 -2.20
C ARG A 68 17.26 14.79 -2.19
N LEU A 69 16.30 15.68 -2.42
CA LEU A 69 14.88 15.36 -2.51
C LEU A 69 14.50 14.87 -3.90
N ILE A 70 15.33 15.12 -4.90
CA ILE A 70 15.09 14.68 -6.28
C ILE A 70 15.79 13.33 -6.44
N PRO A 71 15.07 12.25 -6.78
CA PRO A 71 15.67 10.95 -7.03
C PRO A 71 16.63 10.97 -8.21
N ASN A 72 17.49 9.96 -8.29
CA ASN A 72 18.44 9.82 -9.40
C ASN A 72 17.69 9.85 -10.76
N THR A 73 18.17 10.70 -11.67
CA THR A 73 17.61 10.92 -13.00
C THR A 73 18.28 10.08 -14.10
N ASP A 74 19.24 9.23 -13.76
CA ASP A 74 19.92 8.33 -14.69
C ASP A 74 18.97 7.19 -15.12
N LEU A 75 18.47 7.28 -16.35
CA LEU A 75 17.56 6.31 -16.95
C LEU A 75 18.08 4.88 -16.96
N GLU A 76 19.38 4.71 -17.18
CA GLU A 76 19.98 3.36 -17.22
C GLU A 76 20.01 2.74 -15.84
N GLN A 77 20.38 3.50 -14.83
CA GLN A 77 20.32 3.04 -13.43
C GLN A 77 18.87 2.76 -12.98
N ILE A 78 17.92 3.59 -13.40
CA ILE A 78 16.50 3.37 -13.11
C ILE A 78 16.04 2.05 -13.74
N ARG A 79 16.37 1.79 -15.01
CA ARG A 79 16.02 0.53 -15.70
C ARG A 79 16.66 -0.68 -15.04
N GLN A 80 17.95 -0.62 -14.71
CA GLN A 80 18.62 -1.70 -14.00
C GLN A 80 17.99 -1.99 -12.64
N GLN A 81 17.60 -0.95 -11.89
CA GLN A 81 16.89 -1.11 -10.63
C GLN A 81 15.50 -1.74 -10.83
N GLN A 82 14.77 -1.34 -11.88
CA GLN A 82 13.47 -1.94 -12.23
C GLN A 82 13.61 -3.42 -12.57
N GLU A 83 14.60 -3.79 -13.38
CA GLU A 83 14.87 -5.17 -13.74
C GLU A 83 15.25 -6.01 -12.52
N ALA A 84 16.12 -5.49 -11.65
CA ALA A 84 16.48 -6.15 -10.40
C ALA A 84 15.26 -6.33 -9.47
N ARG A 85 14.39 -5.33 -9.36
CA ARG A 85 13.12 -5.44 -8.61
C ARG A 85 12.18 -6.46 -9.22
N ARG A 86 12.02 -6.48 -10.56
CA ARG A 86 11.21 -7.46 -11.27
C ARG A 86 11.71 -8.88 -11.08
N ALA A 87 13.03 -9.09 -11.04
CA ALA A 87 13.64 -10.39 -10.77
C ALA A 87 13.35 -10.90 -9.34
N CYS A 88 13.18 -9.98 -8.38
CA CYS A 88 12.87 -10.31 -6.98
C CYS A 88 11.35 -10.32 -6.67
N LEU A 89 10.50 -10.19 -7.69
CA LEU A 89 9.05 -10.16 -7.50
C LEU A 89 8.51 -11.43 -6.85
N LEU A 90 7.76 -11.25 -5.79
CA LEU A 90 6.97 -12.32 -5.19
C LEU A 90 5.90 -12.75 -6.20
N GLN A 91 6.04 -13.97 -6.73
CA GLN A 91 5.04 -14.54 -7.64
C GLN A 91 3.88 -15.14 -6.85
N PRO A 92 2.62 -14.91 -7.28
CA PRO A 92 1.47 -15.59 -6.69
C PRO A 92 1.59 -17.10 -6.85
N ASP A 93 1.31 -17.83 -5.77
CA ASP A 93 1.22 -19.30 -5.77
C ASP A 93 -0.22 -19.73 -5.56
N LEU A 94 -0.87 -20.18 -6.65
CA LEU A 94 -2.27 -20.57 -6.64
C LEU A 94 -2.53 -21.77 -5.73
N LEU A 95 -1.58 -22.71 -5.60
CA LEU A 95 -1.72 -23.87 -4.72
C LEU A 95 -1.71 -23.43 -3.26
N VAL A 96 -0.78 -22.57 -2.88
CA VAL A 96 -0.73 -21.99 -1.53
C VAL A 96 -1.99 -21.17 -1.25
N MET A 97 -2.48 -20.41 -2.21
CA MET A 97 -3.72 -19.64 -2.08
C MET A 97 -4.93 -20.55 -1.83
N GLN A 98 -5.10 -21.60 -2.66
CA GLN A 98 -6.21 -22.54 -2.52
C GLN A 98 -6.15 -23.29 -1.20
N GLN A 99 -4.97 -23.79 -0.81
CA GLN A 99 -4.76 -24.48 0.45
C GLN A 99 -5.10 -23.58 1.64
N ALA A 100 -4.60 -22.35 1.67
CA ALA A 100 -4.88 -21.42 2.76
C ALA A 100 -6.37 -21.04 2.85
N LEU A 101 -7.07 -20.89 1.73
CA LEU A 101 -8.53 -20.66 1.71
C LEU A 101 -9.30 -21.89 2.23
N GLN A 102 -8.87 -23.10 1.86
CA GLN A 102 -9.47 -24.33 2.35
C GLN A 102 -9.25 -24.49 3.85
N ASP A 103 -8.01 -24.29 4.34
CA ASP A 103 -7.67 -24.36 5.74
C ASP A 103 -8.50 -23.38 6.58
N LEU A 104 -8.60 -22.10 6.15
CA LEU A 104 -9.48 -21.14 6.80
C LEU A 104 -10.96 -21.58 6.78
N GLY A 105 -11.42 -22.15 5.68
CA GLY A 105 -12.78 -22.70 5.57
C GLY A 105 -13.05 -23.82 6.59
N LEU A 106 -12.09 -24.71 6.81
CA LEU A 106 -12.15 -25.77 7.83
C LEU A 106 -12.10 -25.19 9.25
N MET A 107 -11.27 -24.16 9.48
CA MET A 107 -11.13 -23.52 10.79
C MET A 107 -12.41 -22.82 11.28
N VAL A 108 -13.31 -22.41 10.37
CA VAL A 108 -14.62 -21.85 10.78
C VAL A 108 -15.39 -22.80 11.67
N ASN A 109 -15.33 -24.12 11.41
CA ASN A 109 -16.06 -25.15 12.14
C ASN A 109 -15.20 -25.87 13.19
N ALA A 110 -13.88 -25.72 13.14
CA ALA A 110 -12.96 -26.32 14.05
C ALA A 110 -12.71 -25.44 15.30
N ARG A 111 -12.11 -26.03 16.35
CA ARG A 111 -11.58 -25.27 17.50
C ARG A 111 -10.20 -24.72 17.15
N ALA A 112 -10.16 -23.82 16.17
CA ALA A 112 -8.90 -23.25 15.74
C ALA A 112 -8.37 -22.23 16.75
N ASP A 113 -7.05 -22.16 16.88
CA ASP A 113 -6.37 -21.09 17.59
C ASP A 113 -6.38 -19.81 16.78
N VAL A 114 -6.55 -18.65 17.43
CA VAL A 114 -6.52 -17.32 16.79
C VAL A 114 -5.20 -17.10 16.06
N GLY A 115 -4.07 -17.51 16.67
CA GLY A 115 -2.74 -17.39 16.05
C GLY A 115 -2.67 -18.13 14.72
N LEU A 116 -3.15 -19.38 14.69
CA LEU A 116 -3.17 -20.19 13.47
C LEU A 116 -4.04 -19.58 12.37
N VAL A 117 -5.21 -19.05 12.71
CA VAL A 117 -6.08 -18.33 11.74
C VAL A 117 -5.35 -17.13 11.13
N LEU A 118 -4.70 -16.33 11.96
CA LEU A 118 -3.98 -15.13 11.50
C LEU A 118 -2.74 -15.50 10.68
N ASP A 119 -1.97 -16.50 11.09
CA ASP A 119 -0.77 -16.91 10.35
C ASP A 119 -1.15 -17.53 8.98
N THR A 120 -2.24 -18.30 8.90
CA THR A 120 -2.76 -18.82 7.65
C THR A 120 -3.26 -17.71 6.74
N LEU A 121 -3.96 -16.74 7.30
CA LEU A 121 -4.42 -15.54 6.58
C LEU A 121 -3.24 -14.78 5.96
N LEU A 122 -2.24 -14.41 6.77
CA LEU A 122 -1.10 -13.63 6.29
C LEU A 122 -0.28 -14.40 5.25
N LYS A 123 -0.01 -15.69 5.49
CA LYS A 123 0.71 -16.55 4.56
C LYS A 123 -0.03 -16.71 3.23
N GLY A 124 -1.35 -16.90 3.27
CA GLY A 124 -2.18 -17.00 2.07
C GLY A 124 -2.17 -15.73 1.24
N LEU A 125 -2.24 -14.57 1.90
CA LEU A 125 -2.17 -13.27 1.23
C LEU A 125 -0.76 -12.99 0.67
N HIS A 126 0.27 -13.26 1.46
CA HIS A 126 1.65 -12.99 1.03
C HIS A 126 2.07 -13.93 -0.10
N ARG A 127 2.14 -15.25 0.15
CA ARG A 127 2.64 -16.22 -0.82
C ARG A 127 1.59 -16.60 -1.87
N GLY A 128 0.34 -16.80 -1.43
CA GLY A 128 -0.73 -17.25 -2.32
C GLY A 128 -1.18 -16.18 -3.29
N VAL A 129 -1.50 -14.99 -2.81
CA VAL A 129 -1.96 -13.85 -3.62
C VAL A 129 -0.79 -13.04 -4.20
N GLY A 130 0.41 -13.17 -3.62
CA GLY A 130 1.60 -12.46 -4.06
C GLY A 130 1.62 -11.00 -3.61
N LEU A 131 1.08 -10.69 -2.42
CA LEU A 131 1.19 -9.37 -1.81
C LEU A 131 2.49 -9.28 -1.01
N GLU A 132 3.33 -8.32 -1.35
CA GLU A 132 4.72 -8.29 -0.87
C GLU A 132 4.84 -7.99 0.61
N ARG A 133 3.94 -7.15 1.13
CA ARG A 133 3.87 -6.84 2.56
C ARG A 133 2.43 -6.95 3.03
N VAL A 134 2.23 -7.64 4.14
CA VAL A 134 0.92 -7.78 4.77
C VAL A 134 1.05 -7.51 6.26
N MET A 135 0.15 -6.70 6.82
CA MET A 135 0.13 -6.31 8.22
C MET A 135 -1.28 -6.45 8.80
N LEU A 136 -1.37 -7.07 9.96
CA LEU A 136 -2.53 -6.94 10.84
C LEU A 136 -2.22 -5.90 11.92
N ALA A 137 -2.87 -4.75 11.84
CA ALA A 137 -2.86 -3.73 12.88
C ALA A 137 -4.08 -3.91 13.77
N VAL A 138 -3.88 -4.11 15.06
CA VAL A 138 -4.96 -4.30 16.04
C VAL A 138 -5.21 -3.02 16.82
N LEU A 139 -6.45 -2.84 17.27
CA LEU A 139 -6.82 -1.82 18.24
C LEU A 139 -6.26 -2.20 19.61
N ALA A 140 -5.39 -1.38 20.13
CA ALA A 140 -4.71 -1.54 21.41
C ALA A 140 -5.02 -0.37 22.35
N ASP A 141 -4.49 -0.43 23.57
CA ASP A 141 -4.56 0.65 24.56
C ASP A 141 -6.00 1.17 24.81
N GLY A 142 -6.94 0.26 25.03
CA GLY A 142 -8.35 0.60 25.22
C GLY A 142 -9.05 1.08 23.94
N GLN A 143 -8.60 0.59 22.79
CA GLN A 143 -9.08 0.97 21.43
C GLN A 143 -8.67 2.38 20.98
N SER A 144 -7.68 2.97 21.64
CA SER A 144 -7.22 4.32 21.31
C SER A 144 -6.15 4.37 20.22
N ARG A 145 -5.52 3.23 19.88
CA ARG A 145 -4.41 3.18 18.93
C ARG A 145 -4.42 1.88 18.11
N PHE A 146 -4.02 1.99 16.84
CA PHE A 146 -3.62 0.84 16.03
C PHE A 146 -2.15 0.52 16.28
N ARG A 147 -1.84 -0.74 16.50
CA ARG A 147 -0.47 -1.26 16.58
C ARG A 147 -0.33 -2.48 15.69
N ALA A 148 0.78 -2.61 14.98
CA ALA A 148 1.07 -3.82 14.24
C ALA A 148 1.22 -5.01 15.21
N LYS A 149 0.46 -6.08 14.97
CA LYS A 149 0.48 -7.31 15.78
C LYS A 149 1.09 -8.47 15.04
N ARG A 150 0.89 -8.54 13.73
CA ARG A 150 1.45 -9.53 12.83
C ARG A 150 1.84 -8.85 11.53
N VAL A 151 3.00 -9.19 11.03
CA VAL A 151 3.50 -8.72 9.74
C VAL A 151 4.17 -9.85 9.00
N ILE A 152 4.14 -9.79 7.67
CA ILE A 152 4.88 -10.69 6.80
C ILE A 152 5.33 -9.92 5.57
N GLY A 153 6.51 -10.23 5.05
CA GLY A 153 7.12 -9.61 3.91
C GLY A 153 8.43 -8.90 4.25
N GLU A 154 9.20 -8.62 3.23
CA GLU A 154 10.48 -7.92 3.37
C GLU A 154 10.27 -6.49 3.87
N LYS A 155 11.20 -5.97 4.68
CA LYS A 155 11.15 -4.61 5.26
C LYS A 155 9.88 -4.26 6.04
N SER A 156 9.07 -5.27 6.43
CA SER A 156 7.86 -5.04 7.22
C SER A 156 8.06 -5.28 8.72
N GLN A 157 9.15 -5.93 9.14
CA GLN A 157 9.40 -6.28 10.53
C GLN A 157 9.49 -5.06 11.45
N GLN A 158 10.04 -3.96 10.97
CA GLN A 158 10.09 -2.70 11.70
C GLN A 158 8.71 -2.19 12.12
N TRP A 159 7.64 -2.55 11.41
CA TRP A 159 6.29 -2.14 11.78
C TRP A 159 5.81 -2.71 13.11
N LEU A 160 6.35 -3.87 13.56
CA LEU A 160 5.99 -4.43 14.85
C LEU A 160 6.40 -3.51 16.02
N GLU A 161 7.45 -2.74 15.85
CA GLU A 161 7.98 -1.81 16.85
C GLU A 161 7.46 -0.39 16.60
N ASP A 162 7.52 0.07 15.36
CA ASP A 162 7.35 1.49 15.01
C ASP A 162 5.94 1.87 14.60
N PHE A 163 5.11 0.90 14.13
CA PHE A 163 3.78 1.25 13.65
C PHE A 163 2.81 1.48 14.81
N VAL A 164 2.58 2.75 15.10
CA VAL A 164 1.58 3.23 16.05
C VAL A 164 0.79 4.37 15.42
N LEU A 165 -0.52 4.18 15.30
CA LEU A 165 -1.42 5.19 14.74
C LEU A 165 -2.59 5.44 15.69
N PRO A 166 -2.91 6.69 16.10
CA PRO A 166 -4.09 6.98 16.91
C PRO A 166 -5.37 6.49 16.22
N ALA A 167 -6.27 5.83 16.94
CA ALA A 167 -7.51 5.28 16.37
C ALA A 167 -8.53 6.39 16.07
N GLU A 168 -8.57 7.41 16.90
CA GLU A 168 -9.42 8.58 16.69
C GLU A 168 -8.57 9.85 16.67
N GLN A 169 -8.59 10.52 15.53
CA GLN A 169 -8.35 11.95 15.44
C GLN A 169 -9.68 12.56 15.02
N VAL A 170 -10.39 13.16 15.96
CA VAL A 170 -11.72 13.75 15.73
C VAL A 170 -11.70 14.77 14.60
N GLU A 171 -10.57 15.47 14.45
CA GLU A 171 -10.39 16.52 13.44
C GLU A 171 -9.87 15.99 12.08
N GLN A 172 -9.26 14.81 12.05
CA GLN A 172 -8.71 14.23 10.82
C GLN A 172 -8.93 12.70 10.78
N PRO A 173 -10.05 12.24 10.25
CA PRO A 173 -10.26 10.80 10.04
C PRO A 173 -9.18 10.26 9.08
N HIS A 174 -8.70 9.06 9.34
CA HIS A 174 -7.73 8.39 8.48
C HIS A 174 -8.25 7.06 7.95
N ILE A 175 -7.61 6.53 6.92
CA ILE A 175 -8.09 5.35 6.17
C ILE A 175 -8.33 4.10 7.04
N PHE A 176 -7.56 3.90 8.13
CA PHE A 176 -7.75 2.76 9.05
C PHE A 176 -9.06 2.90 9.83
N SER A 177 -9.33 4.07 10.42
CA SER A 177 -10.58 4.36 11.11
C SER A 177 -11.76 4.35 10.16
N TYR A 178 -11.56 4.86 8.95
CA TYR A 178 -12.58 4.85 7.90
C TYR A 178 -12.98 3.41 7.52
N ALA A 179 -12.01 2.51 7.28
CA ALA A 179 -12.28 1.12 6.94
C ALA A 179 -13.05 0.39 8.05
N LEU A 180 -12.72 0.62 9.33
CA LEU A 180 -13.46 0.07 10.46
C LEU A 180 -14.91 0.58 10.51
N ARG A 181 -15.09 1.88 10.42
CA ARG A 181 -16.41 2.53 10.50
C ARG A 181 -17.35 2.08 9.38
N HIS A 182 -16.85 2.01 8.16
CA HIS A 182 -17.63 1.61 6.99
C HIS A 182 -17.73 0.08 6.82
N ARG A 183 -16.92 -0.69 7.55
CA ARG A 183 -16.89 -2.16 7.52
C ARG A 183 -16.63 -2.76 6.14
N GLU A 184 -15.94 -2.02 5.29
CA GLU A 184 -15.68 -2.38 3.90
C GLU A 184 -14.18 -2.56 3.63
N ALA A 185 -13.87 -3.47 2.71
CA ALA A 185 -12.54 -3.56 2.15
C ALA A 185 -12.36 -2.48 1.09
N ILE A 186 -11.23 -1.78 1.14
CA ILE A 186 -10.92 -0.66 0.27
C ILE A 186 -9.67 -0.98 -0.54
N TRP A 187 -9.72 -0.70 -1.82
CA TRP A 187 -8.56 -0.64 -2.69
C TRP A 187 -8.18 0.82 -2.90
N MET A 188 -7.08 1.23 -2.29
CA MET A 188 -6.46 2.51 -2.59
C MET A 188 -5.69 2.36 -3.89
N GLY A 189 -6.26 2.91 -4.96
CA GLY A 189 -5.68 2.84 -6.29
C GLY A 189 -4.96 4.13 -6.69
N VAL A 190 -4.38 4.11 -7.89
CA VAL A 190 -3.78 5.30 -8.52
C VAL A 190 -4.55 5.60 -9.80
N PRO A 191 -5.11 6.79 -9.93
CA PRO A 191 -5.26 7.81 -8.89
C PRO A 191 -6.29 7.40 -7.86
N ALA A 192 -6.01 7.66 -6.59
CA ALA A 192 -7.00 7.49 -5.54
C ALA A 192 -8.22 8.40 -5.83
N SER A 193 -9.42 7.94 -5.46
CA SER A 193 -10.56 8.86 -5.44
C SER A 193 -10.25 10.02 -4.48
N TYR A 194 -10.63 11.23 -4.83
CA TYR A 194 -10.32 12.44 -4.05
C TYR A 194 -10.62 12.28 -2.56
N ASN A 195 -11.79 11.72 -2.23
CA ASN A 195 -12.22 11.54 -0.85
C ASN A 195 -11.36 10.53 -0.05
N LEU A 196 -10.80 9.51 -0.70
CA LEU A 196 -9.95 8.52 -0.03
C LEU A 196 -8.51 8.99 0.08
N ALA A 197 -8.03 9.80 -0.86
CA ALA A 197 -6.66 10.32 -0.84
C ALA A 197 -6.39 11.19 0.40
N GLU A 198 -7.36 11.98 0.84
CA GLU A 198 -7.27 12.82 2.04
C GLU A 198 -7.16 11.98 3.33
N LEU A 199 -7.70 10.77 3.34
CA LEU A 199 -7.64 9.85 4.47
C LEU A 199 -6.25 9.21 4.65
N VAL A 200 -5.37 9.29 3.64
CA VAL A 200 -3.97 8.84 3.74
C VAL A 200 -3.14 9.98 4.30
N THR A 201 -3.18 10.12 5.61
CA THR A 201 -2.51 11.20 6.34
C THR A 201 -0.98 11.07 6.32
N GLN A 202 -0.28 12.16 6.63
CA GLN A 202 1.19 12.17 6.68
C GLN A 202 1.80 11.08 7.58
N PRO A 203 1.29 10.79 8.79
CA PRO A 203 1.78 9.67 9.59
C PRO A 203 1.68 8.32 8.88
N ILE A 204 0.58 8.06 8.15
CA ILE A 204 0.39 6.84 7.36
C ILE A 204 1.39 6.79 6.22
N ARG A 205 1.56 7.87 5.46
CA ARG A 205 2.54 7.96 4.37
C ARG A 205 3.96 7.72 4.85
N ARG A 206 4.33 8.22 6.03
CA ARG A 206 5.66 7.98 6.62
C ARG A 206 5.89 6.51 6.99
N SER A 207 4.89 5.85 7.55
CA SER A 207 5.01 4.49 8.04
C SER A 207 4.86 3.44 6.94
N LEU A 208 3.88 3.61 6.06
CA LEU A 208 3.51 2.64 5.03
C LEU A 208 4.00 3.04 3.64
N GLY A 209 4.19 4.34 3.42
CA GLY A 209 4.54 4.96 2.16
C GLY A 209 3.31 5.39 1.35
N ALA A 210 3.56 5.96 0.17
CA ALA A 210 2.53 6.28 -0.82
C ALA A 210 2.32 5.09 -1.79
N GLY A 211 1.26 5.16 -2.59
CA GLY A 211 0.96 4.19 -3.64
C GLY A 211 -0.25 3.31 -3.34
N MET A 212 -0.40 2.26 -4.15
CA MET A 212 -1.54 1.35 -4.05
C MET A 212 -1.44 0.41 -2.86
N PHE A 213 -2.58 0.19 -2.18
CA PHE A 213 -2.70 -0.81 -1.13
C PHE A 213 -4.14 -1.30 -0.97
N PHE A 214 -4.28 -2.44 -0.33
CA PHE A 214 -5.55 -2.97 0.15
C PHE A 214 -5.65 -2.77 1.65
N ILE A 215 -6.84 -2.44 2.13
CA ILE A 215 -7.15 -2.34 3.55
C ILE A 215 -8.53 -2.92 3.82
N ALA A 216 -8.69 -3.69 4.91
CA ALA A 216 -9.98 -4.24 5.29
C ALA A 216 -10.10 -4.34 6.80
N PRO A 217 -11.31 -4.11 7.36
CA PRO A 217 -11.54 -4.25 8.78
C PRO A 217 -11.56 -5.73 9.20
N ILE A 218 -11.00 -6.03 10.34
CA ILE A 218 -11.12 -7.31 11.03
C ILE A 218 -12.03 -7.12 12.24
N ILE A 219 -13.21 -7.74 12.15
CA ILE A 219 -14.28 -7.62 13.14
C ILE A 219 -14.73 -9.04 13.52
N ALA A 220 -14.90 -9.31 14.80
CA ALA A 220 -15.48 -10.55 15.32
C ALA A 220 -16.81 -10.24 16.02
N GLY A 221 -17.94 -10.60 15.38
CA GLY A 221 -19.26 -10.20 15.82
C GLY A 221 -19.43 -8.68 15.80
N THR A 222 -19.63 -8.09 16.99
CA THR A 222 -19.72 -6.64 17.17
C THR A 222 -18.38 -5.98 17.52
N ARG A 223 -17.35 -6.79 17.89
CA ARG A 223 -16.09 -6.30 18.37
C ARG A 223 -15.14 -5.97 17.21
N GLU A 224 -14.71 -4.74 17.14
CA GLU A 224 -13.64 -4.29 16.24
C GLU A 224 -12.29 -4.78 16.78
N ILE A 225 -11.58 -5.57 15.98
CA ILE A 225 -10.27 -6.11 16.34
C ILE A 225 -9.16 -5.23 15.79
N GLY A 226 -9.32 -4.79 14.54
CA GLY A 226 -8.30 -3.99 13.87
C GLY A 226 -8.49 -3.97 12.36
N VAL A 227 -7.39 -3.79 11.66
CA VAL A 227 -7.36 -3.60 10.21
C VAL A 227 -6.26 -4.45 9.59
N LEU A 228 -6.58 -5.12 8.50
CA LEU A 228 -5.65 -5.81 7.64
C LEU A 228 -5.21 -4.87 6.52
N TYR A 229 -3.90 -4.74 6.33
CA TYR A 229 -3.27 -3.94 5.29
C TYR A 229 -2.39 -4.83 4.41
N ALA A 230 -2.34 -4.56 3.10
CA ALA A 230 -1.45 -5.26 2.19
C ALA A 230 -1.07 -4.41 0.98
N ASP A 231 0.17 -4.53 0.52
CA ASP A 231 0.70 -3.82 -0.65
C ASP A 231 1.71 -4.66 -1.46
N SER A 232 2.10 -4.11 -2.62
CA SER A 232 3.21 -4.61 -3.46
C SER A 232 4.21 -3.49 -3.76
N ARG A 233 4.52 -2.68 -2.74
CA ARG A 233 5.30 -1.47 -2.89
C ARG A 233 6.79 -1.73 -3.15
N LEU A 234 7.34 -2.83 -2.64
CA LEU A 234 8.77 -3.10 -2.78
C LEU A 234 9.21 -3.25 -4.24
N SER A 235 8.33 -3.87 -5.05
CA SER A 235 8.54 -4.01 -6.49
C SER A 235 7.97 -2.85 -7.30
N GLY A 236 7.12 -1.99 -6.69
CA GLY A 236 6.36 -0.97 -7.41
C GLY A 236 5.25 -1.55 -8.30
N ARG A 237 4.98 -2.85 -8.23
CA ARG A 237 3.98 -3.51 -9.07
C ARG A 237 2.59 -3.02 -8.76
N ALA A 238 1.83 -2.66 -9.80
CA ALA A 238 0.43 -2.33 -9.66
C ALA A 238 -0.39 -3.50 -9.09
N LEU A 239 -1.23 -3.20 -8.13
CA LEU A 239 -2.19 -4.17 -7.58
C LEU A 239 -3.29 -4.43 -8.62
N ARG A 240 -3.78 -5.68 -8.68
CA ARG A 240 -4.76 -6.14 -9.66
C ARG A 240 -6.10 -6.44 -9.01
N HIS A 241 -7.15 -6.41 -9.82
CA HIS A 241 -8.51 -6.70 -9.38
C HIS A 241 -8.63 -8.11 -8.78
N GLU A 242 -8.00 -9.12 -9.41
CA GLU A 242 -8.01 -10.50 -8.92
C GLU A 242 -7.39 -10.62 -7.53
N GLN A 243 -6.32 -9.85 -7.27
CA GLN A 243 -5.69 -9.80 -5.95
C GLN A 243 -6.62 -9.15 -4.92
N PHE A 244 -7.38 -8.12 -5.31
CA PHE A 244 -8.36 -7.51 -4.42
C PHE A 244 -9.52 -8.44 -4.07
N VAL A 245 -10.06 -9.15 -5.05
CA VAL A 245 -11.11 -10.17 -4.84
C VAL A 245 -10.60 -11.28 -3.91
N ALA A 246 -9.37 -11.76 -4.12
CA ALA A 246 -8.76 -12.74 -3.23
C ALA A 246 -8.56 -12.17 -1.81
N PHE A 247 -8.07 -10.95 -1.68
CA PHE A 247 -7.91 -10.25 -0.41
C PHE A 247 -9.23 -10.15 0.36
N GLN A 248 -10.32 -9.77 -0.29
CA GLN A 248 -11.66 -9.73 0.30
C GLN A 248 -12.10 -11.12 0.78
N ARG A 249 -11.89 -12.15 -0.03
CA ARG A 249 -12.27 -13.53 0.32
C ARG A 249 -11.52 -14.04 1.55
N PHE A 250 -10.22 -13.81 1.62
CA PHE A 250 -9.40 -14.13 2.79
C PHE A 250 -9.87 -13.41 4.05
N THR A 251 -10.15 -12.11 3.94
CA THR A 251 -10.65 -11.29 5.04
C THR A 251 -12.00 -11.79 5.56
N GLN A 252 -12.92 -12.13 4.65
CA GLN A 252 -14.25 -12.67 5.02
C GLN A 252 -14.13 -14.01 5.77
N LEU A 253 -13.27 -14.93 5.30
CA LEU A 253 -13.05 -16.21 5.98
C LEU A 253 -12.41 -16.01 7.35
N ALA A 254 -11.39 -15.18 7.46
CA ALA A 254 -10.76 -14.87 8.74
C ALA A 254 -11.77 -14.27 9.74
N ARG A 255 -12.64 -13.35 9.31
CA ARG A 255 -13.71 -12.81 10.15
C ARG A 255 -14.65 -13.90 10.65
N ARG A 256 -15.08 -14.84 9.79
CA ARG A 256 -15.92 -15.98 10.20
C ARG A 256 -15.23 -16.87 11.23
N CYS A 257 -13.94 -17.16 11.03
CA CYS A 257 -13.16 -17.92 12.01
C CYS A 257 -13.12 -17.21 13.37
N LEU A 258 -12.77 -15.92 13.38
CA LEU A 258 -12.68 -15.14 14.61
C LEU A 258 -14.03 -14.97 15.29
N GLU A 259 -15.11 -14.83 14.55
CA GLU A 259 -16.48 -14.82 15.08
C GLU A 259 -16.86 -16.16 15.73
N ALA A 260 -16.52 -17.27 15.07
CA ALA A 260 -16.77 -18.61 15.63
C ALA A 260 -15.98 -18.86 16.92
N ILE A 261 -14.77 -18.31 17.03
CA ILE A 261 -13.94 -18.37 18.24
C ILE A 261 -14.53 -17.48 19.36
N SER A 262 -15.03 -16.28 19.02
CA SER A 262 -15.51 -15.29 20.00
C SER A 262 -16.88 -15.64 20.61
N LYS A 263 -17.67 -16.52 19.99
CA LYS A 263 -18.97 -16.99 20.49
C LYS A 263 -18.87 -18.13 21.54
N ARG A 264 -17.67 -18.46 21.91
CA ARG A 264 -17.34 -19.52 22.90
C ARG A 264 -16.83 -18.94 24.20
#